data_7ac99fdc5e653ecc8df0059c73b5a84c
#
_entry.id   7ac99fdc5e653ecc8df0059c73b5a84c
#
_cell.length_a   1.000
_cell.length_b   1.000
_cell.length_c   1.000
_cell.angle_alpha   90.00
_cell.angle_beta   90.00
_cell.angle_gamma   90.00
#
_symmetry.space_group_name_H-M   'P 1'
#
loop_
_entity.id
_entity.type
_entity.pdbx_description
1 polymer ?
#
loop_
_entity_poly.entity_id
_entity_poly.type
_entity_poly.pdbx_seq_one_letter_code
_entity_poly.pdbx_strand_id
1 'polypeptide(L)'
;MQSKLHVDKVITTVNSPSAAAHSPLAASWRRSATRHGHDPSDSRVAERLGQTDVECHRERLERFIRVATPRLDLLFGLVGLSGCGVFLTDDAGLVLDRRVADGDAAAFDGWGLGIGADWSEASEGTNGIGTCIAEMRRVTIHRDEHFFVRNIGMSCLDAPIFGPDGGLLAALDVSSARVDQTGAYNRLIGAMVAQAAQAIEADFFRASFPDARIVVADSDNIDGSVLLAVDGDDLIVGATRGARRTFGLEQKGALKLRPASDVLGRADGPVGFEKAERAAVIRALARAEGNVSKAARGLGIGRATLYRRMKRLGIGE
;
A
#
# COMPACT_ATOMS: atom_id res chain seq x y z
N MET A 1 -26.31 14.51 -26.25
CA MET A 1 -26.73 15.52 -25.24
C MET A 1 -25.93 15.39 -23.95
N GLN A 2 -25.81 14.21 -23.37
CA GLN A 2 -25.05 13.97 -22.11
C GLN A 2 -23.56 14.34 -22.20
N SER A 3 -22.90 13.99 -23.31
CA SER A 3 -21.48 14.32 -23.55
C SER A 3 -21.20 15.83 -23.55
N LYS A 4 -22.06 16.64 -24.16
CA LYS A 4 -21.90 18.09 -24.18
C LYS A 4 -22.08 18.68 -22.78
N LEU A 5 -23.07 18.22 -22.04
CA LEU A 5 -23.31 18.67 -20.67
C LEU A 5 -22.13 18.34 -19.74
N HIS A 6 -21.49 17.20 -19.94
CA HIS A 6 -20.30 16.81 -19.17
C HIS A 6 -19.11 17.74 -19.47
N VAL A 7 -18.80 17.97 -20.76
CA VAL A 7 -17.74 18.88 -21.18
C VAL A 7 -17.95 20.29 -20.59
N ASP A 8 -19.17 20.82 -20.71
CA ASP A 8 -19.52 22.13 -20.16
C ASP A 8 -19.35 22.17 -18.62
N LYS A 9 -19.72 21.10 -17.90
CA LYS A 9 -19.51 20.94 -16.47
C LYS A 9 -18.03 20.98 -16.11
N VAL A 10 -17.17 20.21 -16.78
CA VAL A 10 -15.73 20.18 -16.55
C VAL A 10 -15.12 21.55 -16.81
N ILE A 11 -15.37 22.16 -17.98
CA ILE A 11 -14.81 23.47 -18.36
C ILE A 11 -15.23 24.55 -17.36
N THR A 12 -16.50 24.60 -16.98
CA THR A 12 -17.01 25.57 -16.01
C THR A 12 -16.32 25.41 -14.67
N THR A 13 -16.13 24.17 -14.20
CA THR A 13 -15.46 23.89 -12.93
C THR A 13 -13.98 24.25 -12.96
N VAL A 14 -13.27 23.91 -14.04
CA VAL A 14 -11.85 24.25 -14.22
C VAL A 14 -11.60 25.74 -14.22
N ASN A 15 -12.50 26.51 -14.86
CA ASN A 15 -12.41 27.97 -14.95
C ASN A 15 -12.84 28.70 -13.67
N SER A 16 -13.45 28.00 -12.72
CA SER A 16 -13.82 28.58 -11.43
C SER A 16 -12.58 28.83 -10.56
N PRO A 17 -12.33 30.08 -10.09
CA PRO A 17 -11.15 30.40 -9.28
C PRO A 17 -11.09 29.66 -7.94
N SER A 18 -12.23 29.31 -7.38
CA SER A 18 -12.35 28.73 -6.04
C SER A 18 -12.65 27.23 -6.03
N ALA A 19 -13.12 26.63 -7.14
CA ALA A 19 -13.57 25.25 -7.14
C ALA A 19 -12.48 24.25 -6.70
N ALA A 20 -11.25 24.44 -7.18
CA ALA A 20 -10.12 23.55 -6.81
C ALA A 20 -9.69 23.67 -5.34
N ALA A 21 -10.02 24.77 -4.65
CA ALA A 21 -9.72 24.93 -3.23
C ALA A 21 -10.73 24.20 -2.33
N HIS A 22 -11.92 23.90 -2.84
CA HIS A 22 -13.03 23.32 -2.08
C HIS A 22 -13.35 21.88 -2.46
N SER A 23 -12.82 21.39 -3.60
CA SER A 23 -13.09 20.05 -4.11
C SER A 23 -11.83 19.37 -4.63
N PRO A 24 -11.41 18.24 -4.07
CA PRO A 24 -10.32 17.43 -4.61
C PRO A 24 -10.55 17.02 -6.07
N LEU A 25 -11.80 16.70 -6.43
CA LEU A 25 -12.16 16.40 -7.82
C LEU A 25 -11.91 17.57 -8.75
N ALA A 26 -12.35 18.79 -8.35
CA ALA A 26 -12.10 20.00 -9.14
C ALA A 26 -10.60 20.32 -9.25
N ALA A 27 -9.83 20.02 -8.21
CA ALA A 27 -8.37 20.17 -8.24
C ALA A 27 -7.72 19.20 -9.24
N SER A 28 -8.17 17.93 -9.29
CA SER A 28 -7.72 16.94 -10.28
C SER A 28 -8.13 17.36 -11.71
N TRP A 29 -9.39 17.77 -11.94
CA TRP A 29 -9.82 18.30 -13.24
C TRP A 29 -8.98 19.49 -13.70
N ARG A 30 -8.64 20.39 -12.78
CA ARG A 30 -7.77 21.53 -13.08
C ARG A 30 -6.35 21.06 -13.46
N ARG A 31 -5.76 20.06 -12.76
CA ARG A 31 -4.46 19.48 -13.15
C ARG A 31 -4.55 18.90 -14.56
N SER A 32 -5.60 18.11 -14.85
CA SER A 32 -5.81 17.50 -16.16
C SER A 32 -5.86 18.55 -17.27
N ALA A 33 -6.64 19.61 -17.10
CA ALA A 33 -6.77 20.66 -18.12
C ALA A 33 -5.54 21.56 -18.23
N THR A 34 -5.00 22.05 -17.09
CA THR A 34 -3.99 23.14 -17.13
C THR A 34 -2.55 22.64 -17.11
N ARG A 35 -2.28 21.52 -16.40
CA ARG A 35 -0.92 20.96 -16.30
C ARG A 35 -0.64 19.98 -17.43
N HIS A 36 -1.65 19.15 -17.76
CA HIS A 36 -1.51 18.12 -18.79
C HIS A 36 -2.06 18.53 -20.15
N GLY A 37 -2.77 19.68 -20.24
CA GLY A 37 -3.26 20.21 -21.50
C GLY A 37 -4.39 19.42 -22.15
N HIS A 38 -5.14 18.64 -21.36
CA HIS A 38 -6.21 17.80 -21.89
C HIS A 38 -7.48 18.58 -22.21
N ASP A 39 -8.18 18.13 -23.27
CA ASP A 39 -9.54 18.54 -23.60
C ASP A 39 -10.51 17.43 -23.16
N PRO A 40 -11.54 17.71 -22.33
CA PRO A 40 -12.47 16.70 -21.86
C PRO A 40 -13.25 15.97 -22.97
N SER A 41 -13.31 16.54 -24.17
CA SER A 41 -13.96 15.95 -25.35
C SER A 41 -13.06 14.99 -26.14
N ASP A 42 -11.77 14.88 -25.79
CA ASP A 42 -10.83 13.99 -26.50
C ASP A 42 -11.29 12.52 -26.40
N SER A 43 -11.34 11.86 -27.56
CA SER A 43 -11.78 10.46 -27.68
C SER A 43 -10.63 9.47 -27.88
N ARG A 44 -9.37 9.94 -27.92
CA ARG A 44 -8.21 9.06 -28.05
C ARG A 44 -8.12 8.18 -26.81
N VAL A 45 -7.96 6.88 -27.02
CA VAL A 45 -7.76 5.89 -25.94
C VAL A 45 -6.30 5.91 -25.51
N ALA A 46 -6.03 5.56 -24.25
CA ALA A 46 -4.69 5.44 -23.69
C ALA A 46 -3.75 4.63 -24.61
N GLU A 47 -2.56 5.15 -24.82
CA GLU A 47 -1.52 4.41 -25.53
C GLU A 47 -1.08 3.22 -24.67
N ARG A 48 -0.79 2.12 -25.34
CA ARG A 48 -0.23 0.92 -24.68
C ARG A 48 1.25 0.82 -24.99
N LEU A 49 2.03 0.55 -23.97
CA LEU A 49 3.44 0.20 -24.14
C LEU A 49 3.59 -1.12 -24.91
N GLY A 50 4.69 -1.25 -25.63
CA GLY A 50 5.07 -2.51 -26.26
C GLY A 50 5.29 -3.61 -25.22
N GLN A 51 5.13 -4.88 -25.65
CA GLN A 51 5.25 -6.03 -24.76
C GLN A 51 6.57 -6.07 -24.01
N THR A 52 7.70 -5.76 -24.69
CA THR A 52 9.04 -5.76 -24.08
C THR A 52 9.14 -4.74 -22.93
N ASP A 53 8.56 -3.54 -23.11
CA ASP A 53 8.62 -2.50 -22.08
C ASP A 53 7.76 -2.90 -20.86
N VAL A 54 6.59 -3.50 -21.11
CA VAL A 54 5.74 -4.04 -20.03
C VAL A 54 6.47 -5.14 -19.26
N GLU A 55 7.17 -6.03 -19.96
CA GLU A 55 7.96 -7.09 -19.34
C GLU A 55 9.07 -6.52 -18.45
N CYS A 56 9.81 -5.50 -18.90
CA CYS A 56 10.81 -4.80 -18.07
C CYS A 56 10.19 -4.21 -16.78
N HIS A 57 9.01 -3.57 -16.87
CA HIS A 57 8.30 -3.07 -15.70
C HIS A 57 7.88 -4.20 -14.75
N ARG A 58 7.38 -5.32 -15.30
CA ARG A 58 6.98 -6.50 -14.51
C ARG A 58 8.18 -7.18 -13.83
N GLU A 59 9.32 -7.30 -14.50
CA GLU A 59 10.55 -7.86 -13.93
C GLU A 59 11.05 -7.02 -12.75
N ARG A 60 11.05 -5.70 -12.87
CA ARG A 60 11.40 -4.79 -11.76
C ARG A 60 10.53 -5.02 -10.53
N LEU A 61 9.27 -5.37 -10.71
CA LEU A 61 8.28 -5.57 -9.65
C LEU A 61 7.89 -7.04 -9.46
N GLU A 62 8.64 -7.99 -10.02
CA GLU A 62 8.29 -9.41 -10.02
C GLU A 62 7.96 -9.96 -8.63
N ARG A 63 8.84 -9.67 -7.65
CA ARG A 63 8.62 -10.12 -6.27
C ARG A 63 7.35 -9.52 -5.66
N PHE A 64 7.09 -8.25 -5.92
CA PHE A 64 5.89 -7.57 -5.47
C PHE A 64 4.63 -8.17 -6.09
N ILE A 65 4.60 -8.33 -7.42
CA ILE A 65 3.47 -8.92 -8.16
C ILE A 65 3.18 -10.33 -7.64
N ARG A 66 4.21 -11.15 -7.43
CA ARG A 66 4.08 -12.50 -6.89
C ARG A 66 3.41 -12.52 -5.51
N VAL A 67 3.78 -11.58 -4.63
CA VAL A 67 3.18 -11.44 -3.30
C VAL A 67 1.74 -10.90 -3.38
N ALA A 68 1.46 -10.00 -4.32
CA ALA A 68 0.14 -9.41 -4.50
C ALA A 68 -0.88 -10.38 -5.11
N THR A 69 -0.44 -11.28 -6.01
CA THR A 69 -1.31 -12.18 -6.79
C THR A 69 -2.40 -12.88 -5.96
N PRO A 70 -2.12 -13.54 -4.81
CA PRO A 70 -3.18 -14.21 -4.04
C PRO A 70 -4.25 -13.25 -3.53
N ARG A 71 -3.88 -12.00 -3.23
CA ARG A 71 -4.83 -10.97 -2.78
C ARG A 71 -5.67 -10.44 -3.92
N LEU A 72 -5.09 -10.31 -5.12
CA LEU A 72 -5.83 -9.93 -6.33
C LEU A 72 -6.86 -11.00 -6.68
N ASP A 73 -6.48 -12.28 -6.62
CA ASP A 73 -7.38 -13.41 -6.91
C ASP A 73 -8.53 -13.48 -5.90
N LEU A 74 -8.23 -13.28 -4.61
CA LEU A 74 -9.25 -13.23 -3.56
C LEU A 74 -10.22 -12.06 -3.79
N LEU A 75 -9.71 -10.86 -4.04
CA LEU A 75 -10.53 -9.67 -4.29
C LEU A 75 -11.41 -9.87 -5.53
N PHE A 76 -10.84 -10.38 -6.62
CA PHE A 76 -11.59 -10.67 -7.84
C PHE A 76 -12.67 -11.73 -7.61
N GLY A 77 -12.40 -12.77 -6.82
CA GLY A 77 -13.40 -13.75 -6.41
C GLY A 77 -14.62 -13.15 -5.70
N LEU A 78 -14.44 -12.02 -5.02
CA LEU A 78 -15.52 -11.30 -4.32
C LEU A 78 -16.30 -10.34 -5.23
N VAL A 79 -15.63 -9.65 -6.16
CA VAL A 79 -16.24 -8.57 -6.95
C VAL A 79 -16.47 -8.91 -8.41
N GLY A 80 -15.78 -9.91 -8.96
CA GLY A 80 -15.80 -10.22 -10.40
C GLY A 80 -17.18 -10.59 -10.94
N LEU A 81 -17.97 -11.36 -10.17
CA LEU A 81 -19.35 -11.71 -10.56
C LEU A 81 -20.30 -10.50 -10.64
N SER A 82 -19.89 -9.38 -10.07
CA SER A 82 -20.64 -8.12 -10.12
C SER A 82 -20.24 -7.22 -11.29
N GLY A 83 -19.52 -7.76 -12.30
CA GLY A 83 -19.05 -7.00 -13.47
C GLY A 83 -17.95 -6.01 -13.14
N CYS A 84 -17.13 -6.32 -12.14
CA CYS A 84 -15.95 -5.54 -11.78
C CYS A 84 -14.68 -6.23 -12.28
N GLY A 85 -13.74 -5.43 -12.79
CA GLY A 85 -12.35 -5.84 -13.02
C GLY A 85 -11.46 -5.38 -11.89
N VAL A 86 -10.39 -6.13 -11.61
CA VAL A 86 -9.32 -5.78 -10.66
C VAL A 86 -8.04 -5.54 -11.44
N PHE A 87 -7.39 -4.41 -11.18
CA PHE A 87 -6.18 -3.99 -11.90
C PHE A 87 -5.10 -3.60 -10.91
N LEU A 88 -3.86 -4.01 -11.20
CA LEU A 88 -2.66 -3.62 -10.45
C LEU A 88 -1.76 -2.80 -11.37
N THR A 89 -1.36 -1.62 -10.93
CA THR A 89 -0.43 -0.75 -11.67
C THR A 89 0.91 -0.65 -10.95
N ASP A 90 1.90 -0.04 -11.61
CA ASP A 90 3.07 0.50 -10.91
C ASP A 90 2.79 1.89 -10.34
N ASP A 91 3.84 2.53 -9.80
CA ASP A 91 3.80 3.89 -9.23
C ASP A 91 3.65 5.01 -10.28
N ALA A 92 3.77 4.69 -11.56
CA ALA A 92 3.53 5.60 -12.68
C ALA A 92 2.10 5.50 -13.26
N GLY A 93 1.35 4.43 -12.95
CA GLY A 93 0.00 4.19 -13.46
C GLY A 93 -0.06 3.22 -14.64
N LEU A 94 1.06 2.57 -14.95
CA LEU A 94 1.11 1.51 -15.96
C LEU A 94 0.43 0.24 -15.44
N VAL A 95 -0.59 -0.25 -16.11
CA VAL A 95 -1.28 -1.49 -15.74
C VAL A 95 -0.38 -2.69 -15.98
N LEU A 96 -0.03 -3.40 -14.90
CA LEU A 96 0.87 -4.55 -14.90
C LEU A 96 0.15 -5.90 -14.82
N ASP A 97 -1.00 -5.94 -14.18
CA ASP A 97 -1.77 -7.17 -14.01
C ASP A 97 -3.27 -6.87 -13.95
N ARG A 98 -4.10 -7.82 -14.41
CA ARG A 98 -5.56 -7.66 -14.41
C ARG A 98 -6.28 -8.97 -14.11
N ARG A 99 -7.46 -8.84 -13.48
CA ARG A 99 -8.46 -9.90 -13.33
C ARG A 99 -9.79 -9.37 -13.84
N VAL A 100 -10.31 -9.98 -14.90
CA VAL A 100 -11.56 -9.59 -15.55
C VAL A 100 -12.26 -10.86 -15.99
N ALA A 101 -13.59 -10.92 -15.82
CA ALA A 101 -14.40 -12.02 -16.36
C ALA A 101 -14.48 -11.92 -17.89
N ASP A 102 -14.50 -13.06 -18.57
CA ASP A 102 -14.51 -13.10 -20.04
C ASP A 102 -15.68 -12.28 -20.63
N GLY A 103 -16.84 -12.31 -19.99
CA GLY A 103 -18.02 -11.57 -20.42
C GLY A 103 -17.90 -10.04 -20.33
N ASP A 104 -16.99 -9.54 -19.48
CA ASP A 104 -16.79 -8.11 -19.23
C ASP A 104 -15.53 -7.58 -19.93
N ALA A 105 -14.67 -8.47 -20.45
CA ALA A 105 -13.36 -8.12 -21.02
C ALA A 105 -13.48 -7.08 -22.15
N ALA A 106 -14.46 -7.23 -23.05
CA ALA A 106 -14.68 -6.31 -24.17
C ALA A 106 -14.99 -4.88 -23.71
N ALA A 107 -15.67 -4.69 -22.58
CA ALA A 107 -15.98 -3.37 -22.05
C ALA A 107 -14.69 -2.66 -21.56
N PHE A 108 -13.86 -3.35 -20.79
CA PHE A 108 -12.58 -2.81 -20.30
C PHE A 108 -11.59 -2.57 -21.44
N ASP A 109 -11.51 -3.48 -22.41
CA ASP A 109 -10.68 -3.30 -23.60
C ASP A 109 -11.15 -2.10 -24.44
N GLY A 110 -12.47 -1.86 -24.51
CA GLY A 110 -13.05 -0.69 -25.18
C GLY A 110 -12.65 0.65 -24.54
N TRP A 111 -12.39 0.67 -23.23
CA TRP A 111 -11.83 1.84 -22.53
C TRP A 111 -10.30 1.89 -22.59
N GLY A 112 -9.64 0.90 -23.14
CA GLY A 112 -8.19 0.79 -23.12
C GLY A 112 -7.62 0.38 -21.75
N LEU A 113 -8.47 -0.05 -20.80
CA LEU A 113 -8.04 -0.50 -19.48
C LEU A 113 -7.54 -1.95 -19.54
N GLY A 114 -6.27 -2.11 -19.88
CA GLY A 114 -5.62 -3.40 -20.04
C GLY A 114 -4.13 -3.35 -19.76
N ILE A 115 -3.49 -4.52 -19.72
CA ILE A 115 -2.05 -4.62 -19.45
C ILE A 115 -1.27 -3.77 -20.45
N GLY A 116 -0.32 -2.98 -19.93
CA GLY A 116 0.51 -2.07 -20.69
C GLY A 116 -0.10 -0.69 -20.97
N ALA A 117 -1.34 -0.45 -20.55
CA ALA A 117 -1.97 0.87 -20.69
C ALA A 117 -1.50 1.81 -19.58
N ASP A 118 -1.19 3.06 -19.94
CA ASP A 118 -0.86 4.15 -19.02
C ASP A 118 -2.12 4.89 -18.60
N TRP A 119 -2.50 4.71 -17.32
CA TRP A 119 -3.66 5.35 -16.69
C TRP A 119 -3.26 6.46 -15.71
N SER A 120 -2.09 7.07 -15.90
CA SER A 120 -1.71 8.28 -15.16
C SER A 120 -2.65 9.46 -15.46
N GLU A 121 -2.68 10.48 -14.59
CA GLU A 121 -3.39 11.73 -14.91
C GLU A 121 -2.79 12.45 -16.14
N ALA A 122 -1.51 12.19 -16.44
CA ALA A 122 -0.85 12.74 -17.62
C ALA A 122 -1.35 12.13 -18.92
N SER A 123 -1.79 10.87 -18.91
CA SER A 123 -2.37 10.18 -20.08
C SER A 123 -3.88 10.25 -20.13
N GLU A 124 -4.54 9.95 -19.03
CA GLU A 124 -5.97 9.70 -18.95
C GLU A 124 -6.76 10.75 -18.16
N GLY A 125 -6.15 11.89 -17.85
CA GLY A 125 -6.77 12.94 -17.06
C GLY A 125 -7.23 12.41 -15.69
N THR A 126 -8.23 13.04 -15.09
CA THR A 126 -8.82 12.55 -13.84
C THR A 126 -9.50 11.20 -14.05
N ASN A 127 -8.95 10.19 -13.42
CA ASN A 127 -9.41 8.82 -13.37
C ASN A 127 -9.05 8.20 -12.01
N GLY A 128 -9.51 7.00 -11.70
CA GLY A 128 -9.24 6.38 -10.41
C GLY A 128 -7.76 6.18 -10.14
N ILE A 129 -7.07 5.46 -11.02
CA ILE A 129 -5.64 5.10 -10.91
C ILE A 129 -4.77 6.36 -10.81
N GLY A 130 -4.85 7.24 -11.83
CA GLY A 130 -3.99 8.42 -11.92
C GLY A 130 -4.18 9.38 -10.75
N THR A 131 -5.44 9.61 -10.33
CA THR A 131 -5.74 10.48 -9.19
C THR A 131 -5.30 9.87 -7.86
N CYS A 132 -5.45 8.53 -7.69
CA CYS A 132 -4.96 7.80 -6.52
C CYS A 132 -3.44 7.97 -6.36
N ILE A 133 -2.69 7.82 -7.45
CA ILE A 133 -1.24 7.98 -7.49
C ILE A 133 -0.84 9.42 -7.17
N ALA A 134 -1.46 10.39 -7.86
CA ALA A 134 -1.14 11.82 -7.70
C ALA A 134 -1.38 12.32 -6.28
N GLU A 135 -2.43 11.85 -5.63
CA GLU A 135 -2.83 12.27 -4.28
C GLU A 135 -2.34 11.33 -3.16
N MET A 136 -1.78 10.16 -3.51
CA MET A 136 -1.29 9.14 -2.58
C MET A 136 -2.31 8.78 -1.48
N ARG A 137 -3.58 8.71 -1.86
CA ARG A 137 -4.71 8.36 -1.00
C ARG A 137 -5.75 7.54 -1.75
N ARG A 138 -6.64 6.91 -1.03
CA ARG A 138 -7.82 6.25 -1.61
C ARG A 138 -8.68 7.26 -2.34
N VAL A 139 -9.17 6.89 -3.52
CA VAL A 139 -10.11 7.69 -4.30
C VAL A 139 -11.25 6.81 -4.82
N THR A 140 -12.36 7.46 -5.08
CA THR A 140 -13.46 6.91 -5.89
C THR A 140 -13.75 7.95 -6.96
N ILE A 141 -13.68 7.55 -8.21
CA ILE A 141 -14.06 8.37 -9.36
C ILE A 141 -15.25 7.69 -10.01
N HIS A 142 -16.42 8.29 -9.87
CA HIS A 142 -17.68 7.68 -10.29
C HIS A 142 -18.23 8.40 -11.51
N ARG A 143 -18.35 7.70 -12.63
CA ARG A 143 -19.01 8.16 -13.86
C ARG A 143 -18.56 9.56 -14.33
N ASP A 144 -19.44 10.54 -14.25
CA ASP A 144 -19.21 11.92 -14.68
C ASP A 144 -18.24 12.72 -13.79
N GLU A 145 -17.56 12.04 -12.88
CA GLU A 145 -16.39 12.55 -12.18
C GLU A 145 -15.08 12.32 -12.96
N HIS A 146 -15.07 11.39 -13.94
CA HIS A 146 -13.95 11.26 -14.88
C HIS A 146 -13.78 12.54 -15.71
N PHE A 147 -12.54 12.83 -16.10
CA PHE A 147 -12.25 14.01 -16.90
C PHE A 147 -12.77 13.87 -18.33
N PHE A 148 -12.43 12.75 -18.99
CA PHE A 148 -12.83 12.50 -20.37
C PHE A 148 -14.24 11.94 -20.49
N VAL A 149 -14.98 12.47 -21.47
CA VAL A 149 -16.33 11.98 -21.82
C VAL A 149 -16.36 10.47 -22.08
N ARG A 150 -15.31 9.91 -22.69
CA ARG A 150 -15.26 8.48 -23.02
C ARG A 150 -15.26 7.58 -21.77
N ASN A 151 -14.83 8.11 -20.63
CA ASN A 151 -14.69 7.35 -19.38
C ASN A 151 -15.90 7.51 -18.43
N ILE A 152 -16.90 8.33 -18.75
CA ILE A 152 -18.07 8.58 -17.88
C ILE A 152 -18.98 7.36 -17.66
N GLY A 153 -18.76 6.27 -18.37
CA GLY A 153 -19.45 5.00 -18.14
C GLY A 153 -18.86 4.16 -16.99
N MET A 154 -17.64 4.46 -16.59
CA MET A 154 -16.90 3.72 -15.56
C MET A 154 -17.12 4.25 -14.14
N SER A 155 -16.92 3.36 -13.18
CA SER A 155 -16.74 3.70 -11.76
C SER A 155 -15.47 3.03 -11.28
N CYS A 156 -14.52 3.80 -10.78
CA CYS A 156 -13.20 3.36 -10.33
C CYS A 156 -13.06 3.57 -8.82
N LEU A 157 -12.51 2.58 -8.14
CA LEU A 157 -12.31 2.56 -6.69
C LEU A 157 -10.87 2.11 -6.42
N ASP A 158 -10.05 3.03 -5.95
CA ASP A 158 -8.60 2.88 -5.93
C ASP A 158 -8.01 3.06 -4.55
N ALA A 159 -6.95 2.31 -4.29
CA ALA A 159 -6.13 2.45 -3.11
C ALA A 159 -4.64 2.38 -3.45
N PRO A 160 -3.80 3.27 -2.88
CA PRO A 160 -2.35 3.20 -3.07
C PRO A 160 -1.76 2.06 -2.25
N ILE A 161 -0.68 1.47 -2.76
CA ILE A 161 0.15 0.49 -2.06
C ILE A 161 1.53 1.10 -1.87
N PHE A 162 2.01 1.12 -0.61
CA PHE A 162 3.32 1.67 -0.31
C PHE A 162 4.36 0.57 -0.11
N GLY A 163 5.57 0.85 -0.57
CA GLY A 163 6.71 -0.04 -0.42
C GLY A 163 7.29 -0.05 1.00
N PRO A 164 8.22 -0.98 1.27
CA PRO A 164 8.90 -1.09 2.56
C PRO A 164 9.77 0.13 2.91
N ASP A 165 10.09 0.95 1.92
CA ASP A 165 10.78 2.23 2.07
C ASP A 165 9.84 3.41 2.37
N GLY A 166 8.52 3.18 2.43
CA GLY A 166 7.48 4.19 2.64
C GLY A 166 7.10 4.99 1.39
N GLY A 167 7.73 4.72 0.23
CA GLY A 167 7.37 5.30 -1.06
C GLY A 167 6.12 4.65 -1.66
N LEU A 168 5.45 5.36 -2.58
CA LEU A 168 4.40 4.76 -3.39
C LEU A 168 5.03 3.69 -4.29
N LEU A 169 4.43 2.52 -4.36
CA LEU A 169 4.92 1.37 -5.14
C LEU A 169 3.94 1.02 -6.27
N ALA A 170 2.64 1.13 -6.00
CA ALA A 170 1.58 0.67 -6.89
C ALA A 170 0.25 1.34 -6.56
N ALA A 171 -0.72 1.22 -7.46
CA ALA A 171 -2.13 1.41 -7.17
C ALA A 171 -2.92 0.12 -7.44
N LEU A 172 -3.89 -0.16 -6.58
CA LEU A 172 -4.87 -1.21 -6.75
C LEU A 172 -6.20 -0.57 -7.14
N ASP A 173 -6.70 -0.91 -8.31
CA ASP A 173 -7.99 -0.44 -8.83
C ASP A 173 -9.01 -1.57 -8.90
N VAL A 174 -10.26 -1.24 -8.58
CA VAL A 174 -11.43 -2.00 -8.96
C VAL A 174 -12.34 -1.11 -9.79
N SER A 175 -12.44 -1.41 -11.08
CA SER A 175 -13.28 -0.68 -12.01
C SER A 175 -14.52 -1.48 -12.40
N SER A 176 -15.64 -0.79 -12.63
CA SER A 176 -16.90 -1.39 -13.07
C SER A 176 -17.51 -0.65 -14.25
N ALA A 177 -18.03 -1.44 -15.20
CA ALA A 177 -18.77 -0.99 -16.36
C ALA A 177 -20.29 -0.91 -16.12
N ARG A 178 -20.76 -1.33 -14.96
CA ARG A 178 -22.20 -1.49 -14.71
C ARG A 178 -22.89 -0.15 -14.46
N VAL A 179 -23.96 0.06 -15.17
CA VAL A 179 -24.77 1.30 -15.08
C VAL A 179 -25.65 1.36 -13.84
N ASP A 180 -25.88 0.24 -13.16
CA ASP A 180 -26.74 0.11 -11.98
C ASP A 180 -25.96 0.19 -10.67
N GLN A 181 -24.65 0.48 -10.71
CA GLN A 181 -23.80 0.60 -9.54
C GLN A 181 -24.19 1.79 -8.67
N THR A 182 -24.55 1.52 -7.42
CA THR A 182 -24.98 2.55 -6.46
C THR A 182 -23.81 3.10 -5.63
N GLY A 183 -23.98 4.31 -5.07
CA GLY A 183 -22.97 4.88 -4.16
C GLY A 183 -22.77 4.05 -2.87
N ALA A 184 -23.77 3.28 -2.43
CA ALA A 184 -23.62 2.36 -1.30
C ALA A 184 -22.72 1.17 -1.68
N TYR A 185 -22.90 0.63 -2.86
CA TYR A 185 -22.08 -0.45 -3.40
C TYR A 185 -20.63 0.02 -3.62
N ASN A 186 -20.42 1.23 -4.15
CA ASN A 186 -19.10 1.82 -4.29
C ASN A 186 -18.38 1.95 -2.95
N ARG A 187 -19.07 2.36 -1.87
CA ARG A 187 -18.46 2.41 -0.54
C ARG A 187 -18.01 1.05 -0.04
N LEU A 188 -18.82 0.00 -0.28
CA LEU A 188 -18.46 -1.37 0.11
C LEU A 188 -17.22 -1.86 -0.67
N ILE A 189 -17.24 -1.75 -1.99
CA ILE A 189 -16.08 -2.15 -2.82
C ILE A 189 -14.85 -1.32 -2.44
N GLY A 190 -14.98 -0.01 -2.26
CA GLY A 190 -13.87 0.85 -1.86
C GLY A 190 -13.23 0.44 -0.53
N ALA A 191 -14.04 -0.05 0.43
CA ALA A 191 -13.50 -0.61 1.67
C ALA A 191 -12.74 -1.93 1.41
N MET A 192 -13.25 -2.80 0.54
CA MET A 192 -12.60 -4.06 0.17
C MET A 192 -11.27 -3.80 -0.56
N VAL A 193 -11.23 -2.85 -1.49
CA VAL A 193 -10.00 -2.43 -2.19
C VAL A 193 -8.96 -1.91 -1.20
N ALA A 194 -9.38 -1.06 -0.27
CA ALA A 194 -8.49 -0.53 0.77
C ALA A 194 -7.92 -1.65 1.65
N GLN A 195 -8.74 -2.60 2.08
CA GLN A 195 -8.28 -3.75 2.87
C GLN A 195 -7.32 -4.64 2.07
N ALA A 196 -7.61 -4.89 0.79
CA ALA A 196 -6.74 -5.69 -0.07
C ALA A 196 -5.39 -4.99 -0.28
N ALA A 197 -5.36 -3.69 -0.56
CA ALA A 197 -4.14 -2.90 -0.70
C ALA A 197 -3.29 -2.93 0.57
N GLN A 198 -3.90 -2.75 1.75
CA GLN A 198 -3.21 -2.85 3.05
C GLN A 198 -2.67 -4.25 3.32
N ALA A 199 -3.41 -5.29 2.95
CA ALA A 199 -2.94 -6.67 3.09
C ALA A 199 -1.75 -6.96 2.18
N ILE A 200 -1.77 -6.49 0.92
CA ILE A 200 -0.65 -6.60 -0.02
C ILE A 200 0.58 -5.86 0.54
N GLU A 201 0.41 -4.63 1.03
CA GLU A 201 1.48 -3.84 1.66
C GLU A 201 2.11 -4.60 2.84
N ALA A 202 1.28 -5.14 3.73
CA ALA A 202 1.76 -5.89 4.90
C ALA A 202 2.47 -7.19 4.51
N ASP A 203 1.95 -7.92 3.53
CA ASP A 203 2.54 -9.17 3.05
C ASP A 203 3.87 -8.90 2.32
N PHE A 204 3.93 -7.85 1.52
CA PHE A 204 5.17 -7.44 0.83
C PHE A 204 6.22 -6.92 1.82
N PHE A 205 5.80 -6.17 2.84
CA PHE A 205 6.69 -5.73 3.92
C PHE A 205 7.32 -6.92 4.63
N ARG A 206 6.53 -7.93 5.06
CA ARG A 206 7.05 -9.16 5.68
C ARG A 206 8.00 -9.90 4.76
N ALA A 207 7.63 -10.04 3.48
CA ALA A 207 8.49 -10.68 2.50
C ALA A 207 9.82 -9.93 2.32
N SER A 208 9.85 -8.60 2.47
CA SER A 208 11.05 -7.78 2.29
C SER A 208 12.04 -7.89 3.45
N PHE A 209 11.61 -8.35 4.63
CA PHE A 209 12.45 -8.50 5.83
C PHE A 209 12.38 -9.92 6.40
N PRO A 210 12.86 -10.95 5.66
CA PRO A 210 12.72 -12.35 6.07
C PRO A 210 13.48 -12.69 7.34
N ASP A 211 14.60 -12.01 7.62
CA ASP A 211 15.47 -12.26 8.76
C ASP A 211 15.13 -11.38 9.97
N ALA A 212 14.21 -10.44 9.82
CA ALA A 212 13.80 -9.54 10.88
C ALA A 212 12.56 -10.02 11.62
N ARG A 213 12.47 -9.70 12.89
CA ARG A 213 11.24 -9.87 13.67
C ARG A 213 10.25 -8.77 13.29
N ILE A 214 9.07 -9.14 12.84
CA ILE A 214 8.00 -8.17 12.56
C ILE A 214 7.23 -7.87 13.85
N VAL A 215 7.25 -6.62 14.24
CA VAL A 215 6.47 -6.10 15.37
C VAL A 215 5.25 -5.37 14.83
N VAL A 216 4.07 -5.76 15.30
CA VAL A 216 2.81 -5.07 15.05
C VAL A 216 2.59 -4.10 16.19
N ALA A 217 2.40 -2.84 15.89
CA ALA A 217 2.05 -1.84 16.88
C ALA A 217 0.60 -1.39 16.71
N ASP A 218 -0.05 -1.12 17.83
CA ASP A 218 -1.40 -0.57 17.81
C ASP A 218 -1.36 0.89 17.29
N SER A 219 -2.38 1.24 16.54
CA SER A 219 -2.60 2.60 16.06
C SER A 219 -4.09 2.89 16.03
N ASP A 220 -4.47 4.04 16.52
CA ASP A 220 -5.83 4.58 16.36
C ASP A 220 -6.14 4.94 14.89
N ASN A 221 -5.13 4.85 14.02
CA ASN A 221 -5.27 5.19 12.63
C ASN A 221 -5.65 3.95 11.80
N ILE A 222 -6.83 3.99 11.21
CA ILE A 222 -7.41 2.92 10.39
C ILE A 222 -6.72 2.83 8.99
N ASP A 223 -5.90 3.82 8.63
CA ASP A 223 -5.39 4.00 7.27
C ASP A 223 -4.10 3.25 6.93
N GLY A 224 -3.73 2.20 7.67
CA GLY A 224 -2.59 1.38 7.29
C GLY A 224 -2.08 0.46 8.39
N SER A 225 -1.38 -0.59 7.99
CA SER A 225 -0.69 -1.49 8.92
C SER A 225 0.51 -0.79 9.56
N VAL A 226 0.60 -0.81 10.88
CA VAL A 226 1.74 -0.28 11.65
C VAL A 226 2.69 -1.42 11.97
N LEU A 227 3.64 -1.69 11.04
CA LEU A 227 4.61 -2.77 11.15
C LEU A 227 6.02 -2.20 11.21
N LEU A 228 6.83 -2.74 12.12
CA LEU A 228 8.26 -2.51 12.24
C LEU A 228 9.01 -3.81 12.00
N ALA A 229 10.08 -3.78 11.22
CA ALA A 229 11.04 -4.87 11.10
C ALA A 229 12.21 -4.57 12.03
N VAL A 230 12.47 -5.50 12.94
CA VAL A 230 13.50 -5.36 14.00
C VAL A 230 14.50 -6.50 13.84
N ASP A 231 15.77 -6.16 13.74
CA ASP A 231 16.86 -7.12 13.58
C ASP A 231 17.25 -7.85 14.88
N GLY A 232 18.30 -8.66 14.82
CA GLY A 232 18.82 -9.41 15.97
C GLY A 232 19.42 -8.55 17.09
N ASP A 233 19.79 -7.32 16.78
CA ASP A 233 20.37 -6.36 17.73
C ASP A 233 19.32 -5.39 18.30
N ASP A 234 18.04 -5.67 18.08
CA ASP A 234 16.88 -4.86 18.49
C ASP A 234 16.82 -3.49 17.80
N LEU A 235 17.42 -3.36 16.61
CA LEU A 235 17.37 -2.14 15.82
C LEU A 235 16.25 -2.21 14.78
N ILE A 236 15.57 -1.08 14.55
CA ILE A 236 14.56 -0.95 13.51
C ILE A 236 15.27 -0.83 12.16
N VAL A 237 15.09 -1.83 11.30
CA VAL A 237 15.64 -1.91 9.93
C VAL A 237 14.60 -1.67 8.85
N GLY A 238 13.31 -1.66 9.20
CA GLY A 238 12.21 -1.39 8.30
C GLY A 238 10.96 -0.89 9.03
N ALA A 239 10.17 -0.07 8.35
CA ALA A 239 8.89 0.41 8.87
C ALA A 239 7.92 0.69 7.72
N THR A 240 6.67 0.22 7.86
CA THR A 240 5.59 0.60 6.92
C THR A 240 5.31 2.10 6.98
N ARG A 241 4.66 2.65 5.96
CA ARG A 241 4.27 4.07 5.95
C ARG A 241 3.43 4.44 7.19
N GLY A 242 2.53 3.54 7.64
CA GLY A 242 1.77 3.72 8.86
C GLY A 242 2.68 3.85 10.09
N ALA A 243 3.66 2.94 10.24
CA ALA A 243 4.62 2.98 11.34
C ALA A 243 5.50 4.24 11.29
N ARG A 244 5.96 4.65 10.12
CA ARG A 244 6.76 5.87 9.92
C ARG A 244 6.01 7.11 10.42
N ARG A 245 4.72 7.21 10.12
CA ARG A 245 3.86 8.31 10.60
C ARG A 245 3.61 8.24 12.11
N THR A 246 3.23 7.07 12.62
CA THR A 246 2.90 6.86 14.02
C THR A 246 4.08 7.17 14.95
N PHE A 247 5.29 6.77 14.56
CA PHE A 247 6.49 6.92 15.39
C PHE A 247 7.39 8.10 14.98
N GLY A 248 6.96 8.96 14.05
CA GLY A 248 7.75 10.12 13.61
C GLY A 248 9.09 9.74 12.99
N LEU A 249 9.12 8.62 12.23
CA LEU A 249 10.32 8.16 11.54
C LEU A 249 10.44 8.87 10.18
N GLU A 250 11.60 8.65 9.51
CA GLU A 250 11.84 9.15 8.15
C GLU A 250 10.70 8.68 7.22
N GLN A 251 10.02 9.61 6.55
CA GLN A 251 8.79 9.31 5.80
C GLN A 251 9.02 8.45 4.55
N LYS A 252 10.23 8.51 3.95
CA LYS A 252 10.64 7.71 2.79
C LYS A 252 12.13 7.35 2.88
N GLY A 253 12.51 6.26 2.20
CA GLY A 253 13.89 5.83 2.07
C GLY A 253 14.42 5.11 3.31
N ALA A 254 15.75 5.10 3.44
CA ALA A 254 16.43 4.44 4.55
C ALA A 254 16.08 5.06 5.89
N LEU A 255 15.92 4.21 6.90
CA LEU A 255 15.68 4.62 8.28
C LEU A 255 17.03 4.88 8.97
N LYS A 256 17.06 5.86 9.87
CA LYS A 256 18.13 5.94 10.86
C LYS A 256 17.96 4.79 11.85
N LEU A 257 19.05 4.06 12.10
CA LEU A 257 19.02 2.95 13.05
C LEU A 257 18.67 3.47 14.44
N ARG A 258 17.61 2.91 15.02
CA ARG A 258 17.13 3.23 16.38
C ARG A 258 16.74 1.95 17.08
N PRO A 259 17.03 1.81 18.39
CA PRO A 259 16.52 0.69 19.18
C PRO A 259 14.97 0.64 19.13
N ALA A 260 14.42 -0.55 18.97
CA ALA A 260 12.97 -0.73 18.93
C ALA A 260 12.32 -0.34 20.27
N SER A 261 13.01 -0.58 21.40
CA SER A 261 12.58 -0.16 22.73
C SER A 261 12.34 1.34 22.84
N ASP A 262 13.21 2.15 22.22
CA ASP A 262 13.14 3.62 22.30
C ASP A 262 11.93 4.15 21.53
N VAL A 263 11.64 3.53 20.38
CA VAL A 263 10.52 3.93 19.50
C VAL A 263 9.17 3.47 20.03
N LEU A 264 9.13 2.25 20.63
CA LEU A 264 7.90 1.67 21.17
C LEU A 264 7.54 2.19 22.58
N GLY A 265 8.33 3.08 23.16
CA GLY A 265 8.10 3.61 24.50
C GLY A 265 8.20 2.57 25.61
N ARG A 266 8.81 1.41 25.34
CA ARG A 266 9.00 0.32 26.32
C ARG A 266 10.27 0.53 27.13
N ALA A 267 10.40 1.69 27.73
CA ALA A 267 11.52 2.00 28.63
C ALA A 267 11.35 1.39 30.04
N ASP A 268 10.59 0.30 30.17
CA ASP A 268 10.30 -0.33 31.45
C ASP A 268 11.37 -1.36 31.81
N GLY A 269 12.27 -0.99 32.67
CA GLY A 269 13.22 -1.87 33.33
C GLY A 269 14.64 -1.29 33.42
N PRO A 270 15.55 -1.96 34.14
CA PRO A 270 16.90 -1.45 34.39
C PRO A 270 17.63 -1.12 33.10
N VAL A 271 18.26 0.07 33.03
CA VAL A 271 18.99 0.60 31.87
C VAL A 271 20.39 0.02 31.85
N GLY A 272 20.92 -0.28 30.65
CA GLY A 272 22.34 -0.61 30.48
C GLY A 272 22.63 -2.12 30.42
N PHE A 273 23.92 -2.44 30.55
CA PHE A 273 24.46 -3.81 30.41
C PHE A 273 23.78 -4.83 31.34
N GLU A 274 23.40 -4.44 32.54
CA GLU A 274 22.76 -5.31 33.51
C GLU A 274 21.37 -5.79 33.05
N LYS A 275 20.59 -4.91 32.41
CA LYS A 275 19.30 -5.27 31.78
C LYS A 275 19.52 -6.23 30.63
N ALA A 276 20.47 -5.96 29.76
CA ALA A 276 20.79 -6.81 28.62
C ALA A 276 21.25 -8.20 29.09
N GLU A 277 22.13 -8.24 30.10
CA GLU A 277 22.60 -9.46 30.71
C GLU A 277 21.45 -10.25 31.37
N ARG A 278 20.59 -9.58 32.15
CA ARG A 278 19.42 -10.19 32.76
C ARG A 278 18.48 -10.81 31.73
N ALA A 279 18.18 -10.07 30.66
CA ALA A 279 17.32 -10.54 29.57
C ALA A 279 17.96 -11.76 28.84
N ALA A 280 19.27 -11.74 28.60
CA ALA A 280 19.98 -12.86 27.99
C ALA A 280 19.93 -14.12 28.87
N VAL A 281 20.14 -13.98 30.16
CA VAL A 281 20.06 -15.10 31.14
C VAL A 281 18.64 -15.66 31.22
N ILE A 282 17.61 -14.81 31.32
CA ILE A 282 16.21 -15.25 31.37
C ILE A 282 15.84 -16.02 30.10
N ARG A 283 16.21 -15.48 28.92
CA ARG A 283 15.94 -16.17 27.65
C ARG A 283 16.63 -17.51 27.53
N ALA A 284 17.88 -17.59 28.00
CA ALA A 284 18.62 -18.87 28.00
C ALA A 284 18.02 -19.91 28.94
N LEU A 285 17.59 -19.50 30.13
CA LEU A 285 16.87 -20.36 31.07
C LEU A 285 15.52 -20.84 30.49
N ALA A 286 14.76 -19.95 29.88
CA ALA A 286 13.47 -20.31 29.24
C ALA A 286 13.69 -21.32 28.11
N ARG A 287 14.66 -21.11 27.22
CA ARG A 287 14.99 -22.07 26.14
C ARG A 287 15.50 -23.44 26.67
N ALA A 288 16.08 -23.41 27.84
CA ALA A 288 16.61 -24.61 28.53
C ALA A 288 15.59 -25.23 29.48
N GLU A 289 14.32 -24.76 29.49
CA GLU A 289 13.27 -25.26 30.40
C GLU A 289 13.69 -25.27 31.87
N GLY A 290 14.41 -24.21 32.30
CA GLY A 290 14.95 -24.08 33.66
C GLY A 290 16.25 -24.81 33.92
N ASN A 291 16.77 -25.62 32.98
CA ASN A 291 18.01 -26.35 33.15
C ASN A 291 19.23 -25.43 33.06
N VAL A 292 19.78 -25.05 34.22
CA VAL A 292 20.91 -24.10 34.35
C VAL A 292 22.15 -24.57 33.56
N SER A 293 22.44 -25.88 33.53
CA SER A 293 23.60 -26.41 32.80
C SER A 293 23.44 -26.28 31.29
N LYS A 294 22.24 -26.48 30.76
CA LYS A 294 21.89 -26.30 29.34
C LYS A 294 21.90 -24.80 28.97
N ALA A 295 21.35 -23.94 29.86
CA ALA A 295 21.37 -22.49 29.68
C ALA A 295 22.79 -21.92 29.66
N ALA A 296 23.67 -22.33 30.56
CA ALA A 296 25.05 -21.91 30.61
C ALA A 296 25.80 -22.27 29.31
N ARG A 297 25.61 -23.45 28.77
CA ARG A 297 26.17 -23.85 27.47
C ARG A 297 25.63 -22.98 26.32
N GLY A 298 24.34 -22.67 26.33
CA GLY A 298 23.73 -21.78 25.32
C GLY A 298 24.25 -20.35 25.38
N LEU A 299 24.73 -19.90 26.54
CA LEU A 299 25.34 -18.59 26.73
C LEU A 299 26.88 -18.59 26.55
N GLY A 300 27.51 -19.74 26.28
CA GLY A 300 28.95 -19.86 26.15
C GLY A 300 29.71 -19.62 27.45
N ILE A 301 29.07 -19.84 28.64
CA ILE A 301 29.69 -19.60 29.95
C ILE A 301 29.61 -20.85 30.84
N GLY A 302 30.48 -20.89 31.86
CA GLY A 302 30.48 -21.98 32.86
C GLY A 302 29.21 -21.94 33.75
N ARG A 303 28.74 -23.11 34.23
CA ARG A 303 27.59 -23.22 35.14
C ARG A 303 27.73 -22.37 36.40
N ALA A 304 28.93 -22.40 37.04
CA ALA A 304 29.20 -21.58 38.21
C ALA A 304 29.13 -20.07 37.94
N THR A 305 29.57 -19.64 36.76
CA THR A 305 29.47 -18.28 36.30
C THR A 305 28.04 -17.85 36.15
N LEU A 306 27.21 -18.72 35.56
CA LEU A 306 25.76 -18.46 35.39
C LEU A 306 25.07 -18.30 36.75
N TYR A 307 25.32 -19.18 37.71
CA TYR A 307 24.76 -19.04 39.07
C TYR A 307 25.13 -17.73 39.74
N ARG A 308 26.41 -17.28 39.66
CA ARG A 308 26.83 -15.99 40.20
C ARG A 308 26.11 -14.82 39.53
N ARG A 309 25.93 -14.87 38.22
CA ARG A 309 25.18 -13.86 37.45
C ARG A 309 23.72 -13.84 37.84
N MET A 310 23.08 -15.01 37.92
CA MET A 310 21.69 -15.13 38.37
C MET A 310 21.45 -14.51 39.72
N LYS A 311 22.33 -14.83 40.72
CA LYS A 311 22.25 -14.24 42.06
C LYS A 311 22.43 -12.72 42.05
N ARG A 312 23.38 -12.20 41.28
CA ARG A 312 23.60 -10.74 41.13
C ARG A 312 22.39 -10.05 40.48
N LEU A 313 21.75 -10.70 39.53
CA LEU A 313 20.64 -10.15 38.75
C LEU A 313 19.24 -10.43 39.36
N GLY A 314 19.18 -11.01 40.55
CA GLY A 314 17.91 -11.35 41.22
C GLY A 314 17.06 -12.35 40.41
N ILE A 315 17.70 -13.34 39.80
CA ILE A 315 17.01 -14.37 38.99
C ILE A 315 17.03 -15.69 39.75
N GLY A 316 15.87 -16.18 40.16
CA GLY A 316 15.70 -17.51 40.74
C GLY A 316 15.87 -17.55 42.30
N GLU A 317 15.28 -16.56 42.98
CA GLU A 317 14.83 -16.75 44.38
C GLU A 317 13.45 -17.31 44.44
#